data_5117ebd07402926e5d436c274448aed6
#
_entry.id   5117ebd07402926e5d436c274448aed6
#
_cell.length_a   1.000
_cell.length_b   1.000
_cell.length_c   1.000
_cell.angle_alpha   90.00
_cell.angle_beta   90.00
_cell.angle_gamma   90.00
#
_symmetry.space_group_name_H-M   'P 1'
#
loop_
_entity.id
_entity.type
_entity.pdbx_description
1 polymer ?
#
loop_
_entity_poly.entity_id
_entity_poly.type
_entity_poly.pdbx_seq_one_letter_code
_entity_poly.pdbx_strand_id
1 'polypeptide(L)'
;MRRRRSTLPLPRYTLHKQLKTGWAYFFNVPSWARERGCPLQNEPLGADYDRAVQRVERILLPAFDSWRTGGEDATSVVGVVVGTLDWMFHEYRRTWSQKTAKRLQALSPGQCRVHETGIKMICEYLLQDGRRLGTRRVSSINTAFVDDLFGKLLFKEVKGRKVERRTTVNHAMKTARTAWNTVSRANPNAFPSKNPFEKMGLQSNSRETPHATFAELAAFRTKAIEMGYASLATGALIGWELLQREAHMFVRFVAEHYRPPSRPNHVYVINYKTSTGSWEPLFNAKGKPLYPVLMAELDAIKALRPTGGLMLRRDGSSLPWFGKGEMLTQVQRISKKVIIAAGLRSELTFTSFGRHGGTTEASTSGLTETQLMQKGQWSSTAAMAHYLHDDDEAKQDAQMKRIKRRAKLAKQAAVK
;
A
#
# COMPACT_ATOMS: atom_id res chain seq x y z
N MET A 1 -44.22 1.23 -10.32
CA MET A 1 -43.38 1.15 -11.53
C MET A 1 -41.91 1.21 -11.13
N ARG A 2 -41.13 0.11 -11.27
CA ARG A 2 -39.68 0.07 -10.99
C ARG A 2 -38.93 0.86 -12.06
N ARG A 3 -38.11 1.85 -11.65
CA ARG A 3 -37.26 2.64 -12.55
C ARG A 3 -36.29 1.71 -13.27
N ARG A 4 -36.40 1.60 -14.60
CA ARG A 4 -35.36 0.96 -15.42
C ARG A 4 -34.14 1.87 -15.36
N ARG A 5 -33.08 1.44 -14.65
CA ARG A 5 -31.75 2.06 -14.74
C ARG A 5 -31.13 1.68 -16.08
N SER A 6 -30.40 2.61 -16.69
CA SER A 6 -29.58 2.27 -17.85
C SER A 6 -28.69 1.08 -17.49
N THR A 7 -28.67 0.05 -18.32
CA THR A 7 -27.78 -1.10 -18.20
C THR A 7 -26.37 -0.79 -18.70
N LEU A 8 -26.20 0.32 -19.41
CA LEU A 8 -24.93 0.75 -19.96
C LEU A 8 -24.12 1.53 -18.93
N PRO A 9 -22.78 1.34 -18.84
CA PRO A 9 -21.93 2.05 -17.91
C PRO A 9 -21.90 3.54 -18.27
N LEU A 10 -22.16 4.40 -17.30
CA LEU A 10 -22.12 5.84 -17.48
C LEU A 10 -20.83 6.43 -16.91
N PRO A 11 -20.24 7.43 -17.61
CA PRO A 11 -19.11 8.19 -17.06
C PRO A 11 -19.47 8.89 -15.75
N ARG A 12 -18.46 9.28 -14.96
CA ARG A 12 -18.66 10.01 -13.71
C ARG A 12 -19.52 11.25 -13.93
N TYR A 13 -20.37 11.54 -12.94
CA TYR A 13 -21.26 12.70 -12.94
C TYR A 13 -22.29 12.73 -14.09
N THR A 14 -22.49 11.61 -14.76
CA THR A 14 -23.52 11.45 -15.80
C THR A 14 -24.75 10.77 -15.21
N LEU A 15 -25.91 11.33 -15.47
CA LEU A 15 -27.20 10.81 -15.02
C LEU A 15 -28.09 10.49 -16.22
N HIS A 16 -28.82 9.40 -16.11
CA HIS A 16 -29.89 9.04 -17.06
C HIS A 16 -31.23 9.28 -16.39
N LYS A 17 -32.01 10.19 -16.91
CA LYS A 17 -33.27 10.61 -16.33
C LYS A 17 -34.42 10.46 -17.33
N GLN A 18 -35.58 10.08 -16.82
CA GLN A 18 -36.83 10.07 -17.59
C GLN A 18 -37.46 11.46 -17.55
N LEU A 19 -37.70 12.01 -18.71
CA LEU A 19 -38.43 13.24 -18.93
C LEU A 19 -39.84 12.92 -19.47
N LYS A 20 -40.69 13.91 -19.58
CA LYS A 20 -42.03 13.77 -20.21
C LYS A 20 -41.93 13.33 -21.69
N THR A 21 -40.84 13.70 -22.35
CA THR A 21 -40.57 13.44 -23.77
C THR A 21 -39.73 12.20 -24.02
N GLY A 22 -39.34 11.43 -22.97
CA GLY A 22 -38.49 10.26 -23.07
C GLY A 22 -37.29 10.28 -22.15
N TRP A 23 -36.32 9.37 -22.38
CA TRP A 23 -35.12 9.32 -21.59
C TRP A 23 -34.02 10.22 -22.15
N ALA A 24 -33.27 10.90 -21.25
CA ALA A 24 -32.14 11.74 -21.63
C ALA A 24 -31.00 11.66 -20.63
N TYR A 25 -29.80 11.93 -21.13
CA TYR A 25 -28.56 11.99 -20.36
C TYR A 25 -28.28 13.43 -19.92
N PHE A 26 -27.66 13.57 -18.74
CA PHE A 26 -27.31 14.87 -18.17
C PHE A 26 -25.93 14.76 -17.51
N PHE A 27 -25.08 15.73 -17.73
CA PHE A 27 -23.91 15.95 -16.89
C PHE A 27 -24.34 16.80 -15.69
N ASN A 28 -24.01 16.32 -14.48
CA ASN A 28 -24.42 16.97 -13.25
C ASN A 28 -23.19 17.30 -12.39
N VAL A 29 -22.86 18.57 -12.33
CA VAL A 29 -21.76 19.06 -11.49
C VAL A 29 -22.12 18.86 -10.02
N PRO A 30 -21.26 18.17 -9.20
CA PRO A 30 -21.53 17.96 -7.79
C PRO A 30 -21.72 19.27 -7.02
N SER A 31 -22.58 19.26 -5.99
CA SER A 31 -22.87 20.45 -5.16
C SER A 31 -21.60 21.04 -4.55
N TRP A 32 -20.74 20.19 -3.99
CA TRP A 32 -19.46 20.62 -3.41
C TRP A 32 -18.55 21.33 -4.43
N ALA A 33 -18.62 20.95 -5.71
CA ALA A 33 -17.84 21.60 -6.76
C ALA A 33 -18.40 22.97 -7.11
N ARG A 34 -19.72 23.10 -7.16
CA ARG A 34 -20.41 24.40 -7.37
C ARG A 34 -20.12 25.37 -6.23
N GLU A 35 -20.17 24.89 -4.98
CA GLU A 35 -19.84 25.67 -3.78
C GLU A 35 -18.38 26.17 -3.78
N ARG A 36 -17.49 25.43 -4.44
CA ARG A 36 -16.08 25.79 -4.63
C ARG A 36 -15.78 26.59 -5.89
N GLY A 37 -16.80 27.08 -6.57
CA GLY A 37 -16.65 27.95 -7.74
C GLY A 37 -16.28 27.21 -9.04
N CYS A 38 -16.69 25.95 -9.21
CA CYS A 38 -16.51 25.24 -10.49
C CYS A 38 -17.20 26.01 -11.62
N PRO A 39 -16.49 26.35 -12.71
CA PRO A 39 -17.06 27.12 -13.82
C PRO A 39 -18.02 26.31 -14.67
N LEU A 40 -17.98 24.96 -14.57
CA LEU A 40 -18.87 24.10 -15.31
C LEU A 40 -20.29 24.13 -14.73
N GLN A 41 -21.27 24.05 -15.61
CA GLN A 41 -22.69 23.97 -15.25
C GLN A 41 -23.27 22.60 -15.59
N ASN A 42 -24.44 22.29 -15.03
CA ASN A 42 -25.18 21.11 -15.43
C ASN A 42 -25.57 21.23 -16.90
N GLU A 43 -25.27 20.20 -17.70
CA GLU A 43 -25.48 20.20 -19.14
C GLU A 43 -26.41 19.07 -19.57
N PRO A 44 -27.51 19.35 -20.33
CA PRO A 44 -28.28 18.30 -20.97
C PRO A 44 -27.50 17.73 -22.17
N LEU A 45 -27.37 16.41 -22.20
CA LEU A 45 -26.55 15.70 -23.21
C LEU A 45 -27.39 15.03 -24.31
N GLY A 46 -28.73 15.17 -24.24
CA GLY A 46 -29.66 14.54 -25.19
C GLY A 46 -29.97 13.09 -24.87
N ALA A 47 -30.59 12.39 -25.84
CA ALA A 47 -31.07 11.02 -25.70
C ALA A 47 -30.05 9.96 -26.25
N ASP A 48 -29.07 10.40 -27.02
CA ASP A 48 -28.06 9.53 -27.65
C ASP A 48 -26.96 9.19 -26.66
N TYR A 49 -26.76 7.90 -26.39
CA TYR A 49 -25.76 7.41 -25.43
C TYR A 49 -24.32 7.71 -25.89
N ASP A 50 -23.98 7.39 -27.13
CA ASP A 50 -22.60 7.51 -27.61
C ASP A 50 -22.15 8.97 -27.69
N ARG A 51 -23.03 9.85 -28.15
CA ARG A 51 -22.79 11.31 -28.13
C ARG A 51 -22.66 11.86 -26.72
N ALA A 52 -23.51 11.39 -25.80
CA ALA A 52 -23.44 11.79 -24.40
C ALA A 52 -22.13 11.36 -23.74
N VAL A 53 -21.74 10.08 -23.91
CA VAL A 53 -20.46 9.55 -23.39
C VAL A 53 -19.28 10.29 -24.00
N GLN A 54 -19.27 10.46 -25.32
CA GLN A 54 -18.18 11.14 -26.02
C GLN A 54 -18.03 12.62 -25.57
N ARG A 55 -19.15 13.33 -25.37
CA ARG A 55 -19.15 14.70 -24.85
C ARG A 55 -18.58 14.77 -23.44
N VAL A 56 -18.99 13.82 -22.56
CA VAL A 56 -18.55 13.79 -21.16
C VAL A 56 -17.08 13.41 -21.07
N GLU A 57 -16.65 12.34 -21.72
CA GLU A 57 -15.29 11.83 -21.59
C GLU A 57 -14.25 12.71 -22.26
N ARG A 58 -14.57 13.29 -23.42
CA ARG A 58 -13.60 14.10 -24.18
C ARG A 58 -13.55 15.56 -23.77
N ILE A 59 -14.62 16.09 -23.20
CA ILE A 59 -14.74 17.54 -22.95
C ILE A 59 -15.04 17.85 -21.49
N LEU A 60 -16.16 17.33 -20.94
CA LEU A 60 -16.64 17.79 -19.65
C LEU A 60 -15.83 17.20 -18.47
N LEU A 61 -15.46 15.92 -18.51
CA LEU A 61 -14.61 15.33 -17.47
C LEU A 61 -13.19 15.88 -17.48
N PRO A 62 -12.49 16.02 -18.60
CA PRO A 62 -11.19 16.69 -18.64
C PRO A 62 -11.24 18.12 -18.08
N ALA A 63 -12.24 18.91 -18.46
CA ALA A 63 -12.41 20.26 -17.93
C ALA A 63 -12.74 20.27 -16.43
N PHE A 64 -13.58 19.34 -15.97
CA PHE A 64 -13.89 19.19 -14.55
C PHE A 64 -12.69 18.73 -13.73
N ASP A 65 -11.97 17.73 -14.21
CA ASP A 65 -10.78 17.21 -13.52
C ASP A 65 -9.63 18.24 -13.52
N SER A 66 -9.50 19.01 -14.59
CA SER A 66 -8.61 20.16 -14.68
C SER A 66 -8.94 21.18 -13.58
N TRP A 67 -10.17 21.67 -13.51
CA TRP A 67 -10.59 22.56 -12.45
C TRP A 67 -10.41 21.96 -11.05
N ARG A 68 -10.76 20.69 -10.85
CA ARG A 68 -10.70 20.02 -9.56
C ARG A 68 -9.26 19.84 -9.04
N THR A 69 -8.29 19.68 -9.91
CA THR A 69 -6.88 19.60 -9.57
C THR A 69 -6.22 20.95 -9.33
N GLY A 70 -7.01 22.04 -9.36
CA GLY A 70 -6.50 23.42 -9.22
C GLY A 70 -5.89 23.91 -10.52
N GLY A 71 -6.18 23.18 -11.59
CA GLY A 71 -5.64 23.49 -12.77
C GLY A 71 -6.63 23.78 -13.79
N GLU A 72 -6.48 23.86 -14.51
CA GLU A 72 -6.00 24.42 -15.70
C GLU A 72 -5.98 23.30 -16.72
N ASP A 73 -6.74 23.50 -17.75
CA ASP A 73 -6.56 22.81 -19.01
C ASP A 73 -5.07 22.63 -19.30
N ALA A 74 -4.73 21.63 -20.08
CA ALA A 74 -3.37 21.45 -20.56
C ALA A 74 -2.80 22.67 -21.32
N THR A 75 -3.64 23.68 -21.55
CA THR A 75 -3.28 25.02 -22.00
C THR A 75 -3.06 26.03 -20.88
N SER A 76 -3.51 25.73 -19.67
CA SER A 76 -3.27 26.57 -18.51
C SER A 76 -2.18 25.99 -17.59
N VAL A 77 -1.09 25.59 -18.14
CA VAL A 77 0.22 25.88 -17.56
C VAL A 77 0.40 27.40 -17.31
N VAL A 78 -0.64 28.19 -17.48
CA VAL A 78 -0.77 29.64 -17.24
C VAL A 78 -0.78 30.02 -15.76
N GLY A 79 -0.34 29.21 -14.86
CA GLY A 79 -0.12 29.54 -13.44
C GLY A 79 1.18 28.97 -12.91
N VAL A 80 1.76 27.99 -13.58
CA VAL A 80 3.03 27.38 -13.12
C VAL A 80 4.19 28.07 -13.82
N VAL A 81 4.80 29.02 -13.11
CA VAL A 81 5.96 29.76 -13.65
C VAL A 81 7.14 28.80 -13.80
N VAL A 82 7.65 28.68 -15.03
CA VAL A 82 8.83 27.86 -15.34
C VAL A 82 10.01 28.25 -14.44
N GLY A 83 10.69 27.21 -13.91
CA GLY A 83 11.81 27.39 -12.99
C GLY A 83 11.40 27.54 -11.52
N THR A 84 10.13 27.34 -11.16
CA THR A 84 9.66 27.29 -9.75
C THR A 84 9.58 25.83 -9.24
N LEU A 85 9.42 25.65 -7.92
CA LEU A 85 9.19 24.32 -7.34
C LEU A 85 7.86 23.72 -7.82
N ASP A 86 6.78 24.50 -7.95
CA ASP A 86 5.52 24.02 -8.52
C ASP A 86 5.73 23.48 -9.95
N TRP A 87 6.50 24.18 -10.79
CA TRP A 87 6.87 23.71 -12.13
C TRP A 87 7.71 22.42 -12.07
N MET A 88 8.73 22.36 -11.23
CA MET A 88 9.55 21.14 -11.09
C MET A 88 8.70 19.93 -10.74
N PHE A 89 7.79 20.08 -9.78
CA PHE A 89 6.92 18.98 -9.39
C PHE A 89 5.84 18.67 -10.42
N HIS A 90 5.37 19.66 -11.17
CA HIS A 90 4.48 19.42 -12.31
C HIS A 90 5.16 18.54 -13.37
N GLU A 91 6.36 18.92 -13.81
CA GLU A 91 7.15 18.12 -14.77
C GLU A 91 7.46 16.71 -14.22
N TYR A 92 7.75 16.59 -12.92
CA TYR A 92 7.98 15.30 -12.29
C TYR A 92 6.73 14.41 -12.34
N ARG A 93 5.52 14.94 -12.06
CA ARG A 93 4.26 14.17 -12.17
C ARG A 93 4.04 13.59 -13.56
N ARG A 94 4.40 14.31 -14.61
CA ARG A 94 4.29 13.83 -16.00
C ARG A 94 5.10 12.56 -16.26
N THR A 95 6.13 12.30 -15.46
CA THR A 95 6.95 11.08 -15.59
C THR A 95 6.35 9.85 -14.90
N TRP A 96 5.32 10.00 -14.09
CA TRP A 96 4.82 8.90 -13.24
C TRP A 96 4.19 7.75 -14.03
N SER A 97 3.49 8.06 -15.10
CA SER A 97 2.88 7.08 -16.00
C SER A 97 3.87 6.49 -17.01
N GLN A 98 5.06 7.08 -17.15
CA GLN A 98 6.02 6.71 -18.16
C GLN A 98 6.89 5.54 -17.69
N LYS A 99 7.16 4.62 -18.62
CA LYS A 99 8.27 3.67 -18.50
C LYS A 99 9.54 4.38 -18.94
N THR A 100 10.62 4.18 -18.22
CA THR A 100 11.93 4.77 -18.57
C THR A 100 12.98 3.66 -18.58
N ALA A 101 14.14 3.91 -19.17
CA ALA A 101 15.25 2.96 -19.16
C ALA A 101 15.67 2.53 -17.73
N LYS A 102 15.47 3.42 -16.74
CA LYS A 102 15.72 3.15 -15.31
C LYS A 102 14.51 2.61 -14.56
N ARG A 103 13.31 2.68 -15.15
CA ARG A 103 12.06 2.28 -14.54
C ARG A 103 11.19 1.57 -15.57
N LEU A 104 11.15 0.25 -15.46
CA LEU A 104 10.43 -0.63 -16.39
C LEU A 104 8.91 -0.52 -16.28
N GLN A 105 8.40 0.04 -15.17
CA GLN A 105 6.97 0.18 -14.90
C GLN A 105 6.63 1.60 -14.46
N ALA A 106 5.40 2.02 -14.67
CA ALA A 106 4.85 3.23 -14.08
C ALA A 106 4.91 3.17 -12.55
N LEU A 107 4.87 4.34 -11.89
CA LEU A 107 4.77 4.35 -10.43
C LEU A 107 3.44 3.72 -9.99
N SER A 108 3.49 2.91 -8.94
CA SER A 108 2.27 2.35 -8.37
C SER A 108 1.38 3.45 -7.77
N PRO A 109 0.05 3.26 -7.71
CA PRO A 109 -0.86 4.23 -7.09
C PRO A 109 -0.46 4.60 -5.65
N GLY A 110 0.12 3.65 -4.91
CA GLY A 110 0.64 3.88 -3.55
C GLY A 110 1.83 4.84 -3.54
N GLN A 111 2.79 4.64 -4.45
CA GLN A 111 3.94 5.54 -4.59
C GLN A 111 3.51 6.93 -5.04
N CYS A 112 2.60 7.04 -6.01
CA CYS A 112 2.05 8.33 -6.43
C CYS A 112 1.43 9.09 -5.25
N ARG A 113 0.66 8.42 -4.38
CA ARG A 113 0.09 9.06 -3.17
C ARG A 113 1.15 9.55 -2.20
N VAL A 114 2.20 8.76 -1.96
CA VAL A 114 3.31 9.17 -1.08
C VAL A 114 4.02 10.39 -1.64
N HIS A 115 4.32 10.37 -2.95
CA HIS A 115 4.94 11.51 -3.63
C HIS A 115 4.05 12.74 -3.58
N GLU A 116 2.75 12.60 -3.87
CA GLU A 116 1.79 13.71 -3.83
C GLU A 116 1.68 14.34 -2.44
N THR A 117 1.67 13.52 -1.38
CA THR A 117 1.69 14.02 0.00
C THR A 117 2.95 14.83 0.28
N GLY A 118 4.11 14.36 -0.17
CA GLY A 118 5.38 15.07 -0.02
C GLY A 118 5.43 16.37 -0.80
N ILE A 119 4.98 16.35 -2.04
CA ILE A 119 4.91 17.53 -2.91
C ILE A 119 4.01 18.59 -2.29
N LYS A 120 2.79 18.18 -1.89
CA LYS A 120 1.84 19.09 -1.25
C LYS A 120 2.42 19.71 0.02
N MET A 121 3.09 18.91 0.86
CA MET A 121 3.71 19.37 2.08
C MET A 121 4.78 20.46 1.82
N ILE A 122 5.58 20.30 0.77
CA ILE A 122 6.63 21.27 0.41
C ILE A 122 6.03 22.49 -0.26
N CYS A 123 5.20 22.31 -1.28
CA CYS A 123 4.68 23.44 -2.08
C CYS A 123 3.72 24.34 -1.29
N GLU A 124 2.95 23.79 -0.37
CA GLU A 124 1.99 24.56 0.45
C GLU A 124 2.62 25.16 1.71
N TYR A 125 3.89 24.90 1.97
CA TYR A 125 4.59 25.55 3.09
C TYR A 125 4.62 27.07 2.85
N LEU A 126 4.18 27.84 3.87
CA LEU A 126 4.17 29.30 3.81
C LEU A 126 5.51 29.86 4.28
N LEU A 127 6.09 30.69 3.44
CA LEU A 127 7.29 31.48 3.77
C LEU A 127 6.93 32.63 4.73
N GLN A 128 7.94 33.29 5.29
CA GLN A 128 7.75 34.42 6.21
C GLN A 128 6.95 35.57 5.57
N ASP A 129 7.08 35.75 4.27
CA ASP A 129 6.34 36.76 3.50
C ASP A 129 4.92 36.34 3.10
N GLY A 130 4.44 35.20 3.64
CA GLY A 130 3.11 34.66 3.38
C GLY A 130 2.96 33.93 2.03
N ARG A 131 3.97 33.93 1.17
CA ARG A 131 3.91 33.23 -0.12
C ARG A 131 4.12 31.74 0.06
N ARG A 132 3.52 30.95 -0.82
CA ARG A 132 3.72 29.49 -0.87
C ARG A 132 5.13 29.18 -1.38
N LEU A 133 5.79 28.21 -0.76
CA LEU A 133 7.12 27.76 -1.19
C LEU A 133 7.13 27.22 -2.63
N GLY A 134 6.03 26.67 -3.11
CA GLY A 134 5.86 26.21 -4.49
C GLY A 134 6.16 27.27 -5.53
N THR A 135 5.94 28.56 -5.23
CA THR A 135 6.20 29.70 -6.13
C THR A 135 7.68 30.13 -6.16
N ARG A 136 8.51 29.59 -5.27
CA ARG A 136 9.93 29.95 -5.19
C ARG A 136 10.72 29.32 -6.34
N ARG A 137 11.66 30.09 -6.91
CA ARG A 137 12.53 29.60 -7.99
C ARG A 137 13.47 28.51 -7.51
N VAL A 138 13.61 27.43 -8.28
CA VAL A 138 14.54 26.31 -7.97
C VAL A 138 15.98 26.80 -7.87
N SER A 139 16.37 27.81 -8.66
CA SER A 139 17.71 28.42 -8.62
C SER A 139 18.06 29.07 -7.28
N SER A 140 17.06 29.42 -6.45
CA SER A 140 17.27 30.04 -5.14
C SER A 140 17.19 29.04 -3.97
N ILE A 141 17.01 27.76 -4.25
CA ILE A 141 16.97 26.71 -3.22
C ILE A 141 18.39 26.17 -3.02
N ASN A 142 18.90 26.30 -1.84
CA ASN A 142 20.20 25.78 -1.42
C ASN A 142 20.09 24.80 -0.24
N THR A 143 21.18 24.15 0.12
CA THR A 143 21.21 23.13 1.18
C THR A 143 20.79 23.70 2.54
N ALA A 144 21.29 24.88 2.92
CA ALA A 144 20.93 25.50 4.20
C ALA A 144 19.42 25.77 4.31
N PHE A 145 18.80 26.23 3.21
CA PHE A 145 17.35 26.41 3.16
C PHE A 145 16.61 25.09 3.30
N VAL A 146 17.08 24.01 2.66
CA VAL A 146 16.43 22.68 2.73
C VAL A 146 16.54 22.09 4.12
N ASP A 147 17.67 22.30 4.82
CA ASP A 147 17.86 21.82 6.20
C ASP A 147 16.95 22.57 7.18
N ASP A 148 16.82 23.90 7.04
CA ASP A 148 15.86 24.72 7.80
C ASP A 148 14.41 24.29 7.54
N LEU A 149 14.06 24.11 6.27
CA LEU A 149 12.74 23.62 5.87
C LEU A 149 12.43 22.24 6.48
N PHE A 150 13.40 21.32 6.50
CA PHE A 150 13.25 20.01 7.14
C PHE A 150 12.87 20.18 8.63
N GLY A 151 13.61 21.01 9.36
CA GLY A 151 13.36 21.30 10.78
C GLY A 151 11.94 21.85 11.02
N LYS A 152 11.52 22.81 10.18
CA LYS A 152 10.18 23.43 10.25
C LYS A 152 9.05 22.45 9.90
N LEU A 153 9.27 21.56 8.95
CA LEU A 153 8.30 20.53 8.55
C LEU A 153 8.23 19.35 9.53
N LEU A 154 9.26 19.12 10.34
CA LEU A 154 9.40 17.93 11.19
C LEU A 154 8.26 17.78 12.20
N PHE A 155 7.74 18.89 12.68
CA PHE A 155 6.67 18.90 13.66
C PHE A 155 5.39 19.51 13.09
N LYS A 156 4.27 18.97 13.52
CA LYS A 156 2.93 19.50 13.23
C LYS A 156 2.16 19.64 14.54
N GLU A 157 1.45 20.72 14.68
CA GLU A 157 0.49 20.87 15.76
C GLU A 157 -0.81 20.12 15.43
N VAL A 158 -1.23 19.25 16.33
CA VAL A 158 -2.48 18.50 16.22
C VAL A 158 -3.21 18.58 17.55
N LYS A 159 -4.35 19.23 17.60
CA LYS A 159 -5.16 19.41 18.83
C LYS A 159 -4.32 19.98 20.00
N GLY A 160 -3.55 21.02 19.74
CA GLY A 160 -2.68 21.69 20.72
C GLY A 160 -1.43 20.90 21.14
N ARG A 161 -1.14 19.77 20.49
CA ARG A 161 0.06 18.96 20.76
C ARG A 161 1.02 18.98 19.58
N LYS A 162 2.29 19.19 19.86
CA LYS A 162 3.37 19.10 18.85
C LYS A 162 3.68 17.64 18.56
N VAL A 163 3.37 17.18 17.35
CA VAL A 163 3.55 15.78 16.92
C VAL A 163 4.66 15.72 15.88
N GLU A 164 5.66 14.88 16.12
CA GLU A 164 6.73 14.61 15.16
C GLU A 164 6.20 13.75 14.00
N ARG A 165 6.52 14.14 12.77
CA ARG A 165 6.14 13.41 11.54
C ARG A 165 7.34 13.06 10.64
N ARG A 166 8.44 12.65 11.28
CA ARG A 166 9.75 12.36 10.64
C ARG A 166 9.63 11.49 9.39
N THR A 167 8.92 10.36 9.46
CA THR A 167 8.74 9.47 8.31
C THR A 167 8.12 10.20 7.10
N THR A 168 7.08 11.01 7.34
CA THR A 168 6.42 11.75 6.26
C THR A 168 7.33 12.82 5.66
N VAL A 169 8.08 13.55 6.50
CA VAL A 169 9.03 14.57 6.04
C VAL A 169 10.20 13.92 5.30
N ASN A 170 10.72 12.80 5.78
CA ASN A 170 11.75 12.04 5.07
C ASN A 170 11.28 11.63 3.67
N HIS A 171 10.03 11.17 3.54
CA HIS A 171 9.44 10.86 2.23
C HIS A 171 9.32 12.10 1.35
N ALA A 172 8.92 13.24 1.91
CA ALA A 172 8.84 14.50 1.16
C ALA A 172 10.21 14.92 0.61
N MET A 173 11.26 14.87 1.44
CA MET A 173 12.63 15.20 1.01
C MET A 173 13.17 14.22 -0.03
N LYS A 174 12.94 12.91 0.15
CA LYS A 174 13.28 11.89 -0.86
C LYS A 174 12.53 12.10 -2.18
N THR A 175 11.27 12.51 -2.12
CA THR A 175 10.47 12.85 -3.32
C THR A 175 11.04 14.07 -4.02
N ALA A 176 11.35 15.14 -3.27
CA ALA A 176 11.97 16.35 -3.82
C ALA A 176 13.32 16.06 -4.46
N ARG A 177 14.17 15.25 -3.82
CA ARG A 177 15.44 14.79 -4.39
C ARG A 177 15.25 14.07 -5.72
N THR A 178 14.28 13.15 -5.78
CA THR A 178 14.00 12.39 -6.99
C THR A 178 13.44 13.29 -8.10
N ALA A 179 12.52 14.19 -7.76
CA ALA A 179 11.95 15.17 -8.69
C ALA A 179 13.05 16.08 -9.27
N TRP A 180 13.90 16.60 -8.41
CA TRP A 180 15.03 17.44 -8.82
C TRP A 180 15.93 16.71 -9.80
N ASN A 181 16.45 15.53 -9.46
CA ASN A 181 17.33 14.74 -10.34
C ASN A 181 16.66 14.34 -11.66
N THR A 182 15.34 14.16 -11.66
CA THR A 182 14.60 13.80 -12.87
C THR A 182 14.45 15.01 -13.79
N VAL A 183 14.02 16.15 -13.25
CA VAL A 183 13.67 17.33 -14.05
C VAL A 183 14.90 18.13 -14.44
N SER A 184 15.91 18.26 -13.57
CA SER A 184 17.16 18.96 -13.88
C SER A 184 17.93 18.30 -15.03
N ARG A 185 17.85 16.98 -15.17
CA ARG A 185 18.48 16.27 -16.29
C ARG A 185 17.93 16.69 -17.66
N ALA A 186 16.63 16.99 -17.71
CA ALA A 186 15.98 17.46 -18.95
C ALA A 186 16.08 18.98 -19.13
N ASN A 187 16.36 19.73 -18.05
CA ASN A 187 16.36 21.19 -18.01
C ASN A 187 17.58 21.72 -17.24
N PRO A 188 18.82 21.41 -17.66
CA PRO A 188 20.02 21.70 -16.86
C PRO A 188 20.21 23.20 -16.55
N ASN A 189 19.82 24.07 -17.47
CA ASN A 189 19.99 25.51 -17.33
C ASN A 189 19.02 26.17 -16.29
N ALA A 190 17.97 25.46 -15.89
CA ALA A 190 17.00 25.96 -14.91
C ALA A 190 17.40 25.68 -13.46
N PHE A 191 18.35 24.78 -13.25
CA PHE A 191 18.72 24.26 -11.93
C PHE A 191 20.15 24.61 -11.55
N PRO A 192 20.44 24.81 -10.24
CA PRO A 192 21.81 24.77 -9.74
C PRO A 192 22.48 23.42 -10.03
N SER A 193 23.80 23.44 -10.16
CA SER A 193 24.60 22.25 -10.46
C SER A 193 24.49 21.14 -9.43
N LYS A 194 24.22 21.49 -8.17
CA LYS A 194 24.04 20.54 -7.06
C LYS A 194 22.58 20.46 -6.65
N ASN A 195 22.09 19.24 -6.43
CA ASN A 195 20.77 19.03 -5.86
C ASN A 195 20.81 19.29 -4.35
N PRO A 196 20.08 20.29 -3.83
CA PRO A 196 20.11 20.65 -2.42
C PRO A 196 19.46 19.62 -1.49
N PHE A 197 18.70 18.67 -2.03
CA PHE A 197 18.07 17.56 -1.30
C PHE A 197 18.95 16.30 -1.24
N GLU A 198 20.19 16.34 -1.75
CA GLU A 198 21.11 15.21 -1.66
C GLU A 198 21.84 15.17 -0.32
N LYS A 199 22.24 13.97 0.09
CA LYS A 199 23.08 13.69 1.25
C LYS A 199 22.59 14.32 2.56
N MET A 200 21.27 14.49 2.74
CA MET A 200 20.68 15.09 3.95
C MET A 200 20.87 14.28 5.24
N GLY A 201 21.43 13.06 5.19
CA GLY A 201 21.62 12.23 6.38
C GLY A 201 20.32 11.86 7.11
N LEU A 202 19.21 11.71 6.36
CA LEU A 202 17.88 11.49 6.91
C LEU A 202 17.82 10.25 7.81
N GLN A 203 17.65 10.45 9.11
CA GLN A 203 17.48 9.40 10.10
C GLN A 203 16.03 8.92 10.14
N SER A 204 15.83 7.61 10.22
CA SER A 204 14.51 6.99 10.44
C SER A 204 14.31 6.72 11.93
N ASN A 205 13.13 7.00 12.44
CA ASN A 205 12.71 6.43 13.71
C ASN A 205 12.41 4.95 13.45
N SER A 206 13.38 4.08 13.65
CA SER A 206 13.16 2.64 13.64
C SER A 206 12.45 2.25 14.93
N ARG A 207 11.13 2.29 14.92
CA ARG A 207 10.39 1.53 15.92
C ARG A 207 10.34 0.09 15.45
N GLU A 208 10.76 -0.81 16.30
CA GLU A 208 10.56 -2.22 16.10
C GLU A 208 9.07 -2.49 15.91
N THR A 209 8.71 -3.20 14.84
CA THR A 209 7.31 -3.58 14.65
C THR A 209 7.02 -4.76 15.57
N PRO A 210 6.07 -4.66 16.50
CA PRO A 210 5.80 -5.74 17.44
C PRO A 210 5.34 -6.98 16.68
N HIS A 211 5.90 -8.13 17.01
CA HIS A 211 5.46 -9.43 16.56
C HIS A 211 4.49 -10.06 17.59
N ALA A 212 3.55 -10.86 17.13
CA ALA A 212 2.70 -11.66 17.99
C ALA A 212 3.34 -13.02 18.26
N THR A 213 3.03 -13.61 19.41
CA THR A 213 3.30 -15.03 19.70
C THR A 213 2.22 -15.90 19.03
N PHE A 214 2.47 -17.22 18.94
CA PHE A 214 1.48 -18.15 18.41
C PHE A 214 0.21 -18.21 19.29
N ALA A 215 0.35 -18.08 20.61
CA ALA A 215 -0.79 -17.99 21.53
C ALA A 215 -1.63 -16.73 21.28
N GLU A 216 -1.00 -15.59 21.03
CA GLU A 216 -1.69 -14.34 20.66
C GLU A 216 -2.37 -14.45 19.30
N LEU A 217 -1.76 -15.13 18.32
CA LEU A 217 -2.42 -15.43 17.05
C LEU A 217 -3.67 -16.28 17.26
N ALA A 218 -3.59 -17.33 18.07
CA ALA A 218 -4.74 -18.20 18.38
C ALA A 218 -5.88 -17.40 19.04
N ALA A 219 -5.56 -16.58 20.04
CA ALA A 219 -6.53 -15.72 20.72
C ALA A 219 -7.17 -14.69 19.76
N PHE A 220 -6.36 -14.05 18.92
CA PHE A 220 -6.85 -13.12 17.88
C PHE A 220 -7.81 -13.82 16.93
N ARG A 221 -7.44 -15.01 16.43
CA ARG A 221 -8.27 -15.77 15.48
C ARG A 221 -9.59 -16.20 16.10
N THR A 222 -9.57 -16.77 17.32
CA THR A 222 -10.78 -17.14 18.05
C THR A 222 -11.72 -15.94 18.20
N LYS A 223 -11.20 -14.82 18.68
CA LYS A 223 -12.01 -13.61 18.87
C LYS A 223 -12.52 -13.03 17.55
N ALA A 224 -11.72 -13.06 16.49
CA ALA A 224 -12.15 -12.62 15.16
C ALA A 224 -13.32 -13.46 14.65
N ILE A 225 -13.28 -14.78 14.82
CA ILE A 225 -14.37 -15.69 14.42
C ILE A 225 -15.64 -15.41 15.25
N GLU A 226 -15.52 -15.30 16.58
CA GLU A 226 -16.64 -14.96 17.49
C GLU A 226 -17.32 -13.63 17.10
N MET A 227 -16.54 -12.66 16.63
CA MET A 227 -17.03 -11.36 16.17
C MET A 227 -17.56 -11.37 14.72
N GLY A 228 -17.63 -12.52 14.05
CA GLY A 228 -18.11 -12.64 12.68
C GLY A 228 -17.09 -12.24 11.60
N TYR A 229 -15.80 -12.28 11.91
CA TYR A 229 -14.71 -11.93 10.98
C TYR A 229 -13.81 -13.15 10.66
N ALA A 230 -14.42 -14.29 10.30
CA ALA A 230 -13.71 -15.54 10.01
C ALA A 230 -12.64 -15.37 8.90
N SER A 231 -12.95 -14.64 7.82
CA SER A 231 -11.99 -14.39 6.74
C SER A 231 -10.80 -13.54 7.18
N LEU A 232 -10.96 -12.67 8.19
CA LEU A 232 -9.84 -11.94 8.80
C LEU A 232 -8.93 -12.89 9.59
N ALA A 233 -9.52 -13.84 10.32
CA ALA A 233 -8.79 -14.88 11.05
C ALA A 233 -7.99 -15.79 10.11
N THR A 234 -8.61 -16.23 8.99
CA THR A 234 -7.92 -16.98 7.94
C THR A 234 -6.80 -16.17 7.29
N GLY A 235 -7.02 -14.87 7.06
CA GLY A 235 -5.99 -13.97 6.56
C GLY A 235 -4.76 -13.89 7.47
N ALA A 236 -4.96 -13.81 8.79
CA ALA A 236 -3.86 -13.83 9.76
C ALA A 236 -3.07 -15.15 9.68
N LEU A 237 -3.78 -16.29 9.56
CA LEU A 237 -3.14 -17.60 9.44
C LEU A 237 -2.36 -17.75 8.11
N ILE A 238 -2.88 -17.25 6.98
CA ILE A 238 -2.11 -17.19 5.72
C ILE A 238 -0.82 -16.39 5.89
N GLY A 239 -0.91 -15.22 6.55
CA GLY A 239 0.23 -14.39 6.82
C GLY A 239 1.28 -15.07 7.68
N TRP A 240 0.85 -15.83 8.67
CA TRP A 240 1.70 -16.59 9.59
C TRP A 240 2.37 -17.78 8.89
N GLU A 241 1.58 -18.68 8.34
CA GLU A 241 2.07 -19.95 7.77
C GLU A 241 2.87 -19.76 6.48
N LEU A 242 2.42 -18.85 5.62
CA LEU A 242 3.05 -18.59 4.32
C LEU A 242 3.94 -17.34 4.32
N LEU A 243 4.15 -16.71 5.46
CA LEU A 243 4.97 -15.51 5.64
C LEU A 243 4.59 -14.37 4.69
N GLN A 244 3.28 -14.18 4.43
CA GLN A 244 2.83 -13.25 3.41
C GLN A 244 2.41 -11.88 3.96
N ARG A 245 2.48 -10.86 3.09
CA ARG A 245 1.99 -9.51 3.41
C ARG A 245 0.47 -9.45 3.30
N GLU A 246 -0.16 -8.54 4.06
CA GLU A 246 -1.61 -8.28 4.03
C GLU A 246 -2.13 -8.09 2.60
N ALA A 247 -1.39 -7.36 1.76
CA ALA A 247 -1.82 -7.08 0.39
C ALA A 247 -1.89 -8.34 -0.49
N HIS A 248 -1.07 -9.37 -0.24
CA HIS A 248 -1.21 -10.65 -0.95
C HIS A 248 -2.57 -11.26 -0.63
N MET A 249 -2.85 -11.49 0.64
CA MET A 249 -4.01 -12.28 1.07
C MET A 249 -5.35 -11.58 0.80
N PHE A 250 -5.41 -10.25 0.91
CA PHE A 250 -6.66 -9.51 0.77
C PHE A 250 -6.88 -8.84 -0.59
N VAL A 251 -5.82 -8.69 -1.41
CA VAL A 251 -5.90 -7.97 -2.70
C VAL A 251 -5.59 -8.85 -3.90
N ARG A 252 -4.76 -9.89 -3.72
CA ARG A 252 -4.25 -10.70 -4.84
C ARG A 252 -4.61 -12.19 -4.76
N PHE A 253 -4.98 -12.71 -3.59
CA PHE A 253 -5.23 -14.13 -3.41
C PHE A 253 -6.62 -14.51 -3.94
N VAL A 254 -6.64 -15.18 -5.08
CA VAL A 254 -7.85 -15.62 -5.78
C VAL A 254 -8.00 -17.15 -5.71
N ALA A 255 -9.21 -17.65 -6.02
CA ALA A 255 -9.52 -19.08 -5.93
C ALA A 255 -8.60 -19.97 -6.79
N GLU A 256 -8.15 -19.46 -7.92
CA GLU A 256 -7.24 -20.14 -8.84
C GLU A 256 -5.82 -20.30 -8.30
N HIS A 257 -5.45 -19.54 -7.26
CA HIS A 257 -4.15 -19.67 -6.61
C HIS A 257 -4.08 -20.82 -5.62
N TYR A 258 -5.21 -21.29 -5.12
CA TYR A 258 -5.25 -22.40 -4.18
C TYR A 258 -5.69 -23.68 -4.87
N ARG A 259 -4.84 -24.69 -4.90
CA ARG A 259 -5.10 -26.04 -5.49
C ARG A 259 -5.74 -25.96 -6.88
N PRO A 260 -5.14 -25.26 -7.87
CA PRO A 260 -5.68 -25.28 -9.23
C PRO A 260 -5.58 -26.66 -9.85
N PRO A 261 -6.42 -27.01 -10.84
CA PRO A 261 -6.38 -28.32 -11.51
C PRO A 261 -4.99 -28.69 -12.04
N SER A 262 -4.21 -27.71 -12.50
CA SER A 262 -2.84 -27.91 -13.00
C SER A 262 -1.83 -28.22 -11.89
N ARG A 263 -2.11 -27.84 -10.63
CA ARG A 263 -1.24 -28.05 -9.45
C ARG A 263 -2.07 -28.29 -8.18
N PRO A 264 -2.77 -29.44 -8.04
CA PRO A 264 -3.75 -29.66 -6.98
C PRO A 264 -3.14 -29.73 -5.56
N ASN A 265 -1.83 -29.93 -5.47
CA ASN A 265 -1.11 -30.03 -4.20
C ASN A 265 -0.31 -28.75 -3.83
N HIS A 266 -0.63 -27.61 -4.45
CA HIS A 266 0.11 -26.38 -4.24
C HIS A 266 -0.81 -25.17 -4.02
N VAL A 267 -0.24 -24.15 -3.41
CA VAL A 267 -0.81 -22.79 -3.36
C VAL A 267 0.17 -21.80 -4.01
N TYR A 268 -0.36 -20.91 -4.83
CA TYR A 268 0.42 -19.87 -5.48
C TYR A 268 0.49 -18.62 -4.60
N VAL A 269 1.68 -18.21 -4.27
CA VAL A 269 1.96 -17.06 -3.39
C VAL A 269 2.61 -15.96 -4.21
N ILE A 270 1.96 -14.78 -4.27
CA ILE A 270 2.43 -13.63 -5.05
C ILE A 270 3.09 -12.61 -4.12
N ASN A 271 4.32 -12.21 -4.42
CA ASN A 271 4.88 -11.02 -3.80
C ASN A 271 4.20 -9.78 -4.38
N TYR A 272 3.33 -9.16 -3.59
CA TYR A 272 2.56 -7.98 -4.00
C TYR A 272 3.43 -6.84 -4.55
N LYS A 273 4.63 -6.65 -4.00
CA LYS A 273 5.51 -5.52 -4.35
C LYS A 273 6.21 -5.70 -5.70
N THR A 274 6.56 -6.93 -6.06
CA THR A 274 7.32 -7.25 -7.28
C THR A 274 6.46 -7.93 -8.34
N SER A 275 5.24 -8.34 -8.00
CA SER A 275 4.35 -9.17 -8.83
C SER A 275 4.98 -10.50 -9.26
N THR A 276 6.04 -10.94 -8.58
CA THR A 276 6.62 -12.27 -8.72
C THR A 276 5.95 -13.23 -7.77
N GLY A 277 5.89 -14.51 -8.10
CA GLY A 277 5.27 -15.50 -7.23
C GLY A 277 5.97 -16.86 -7.28
N SER A 278 5.68 -17.67 -6.29
CA SER A 278 6.15 -19.06 -6.19
C SER A 278 5.01 -19.99 -5.83
N TRP A 279 5.20 -21.26 -6.14
CA TRP A 279 4.30 -22.33 -5.75
C TRP A 279 4.80 -22.95 -4.44
N GLU A 280 3.99 -22.86 -3.39
CA GLU A 280 4.25 -23.49 -2.10
C GLU A 280 3.57 -24.87 -2.04
N PRO A 281 4.28 -25.95 -1.66
CA PRO A 281 3.69 -27.27 -1.50
C PRO A 281 2.75 -27.30 -0.28
N LEU A 282 1.60 -27.94 -0.43
CA LEU A 282 0.62 -28.16 0.64
C LEU A 282 0.79 -29.50 1.33
N PHE A 283 1.53 -30.42 0.73
CA PHE A 283 1.77 -31.77 1.26
C PHE A 283 3.25 -32.09 1.23
N ASN A 284 3.69 -32.86 2.20
CA ASN A 284 5.04 -33.44 2.19
C ASN A 284 5.13 -34.63 1.20
N ALA A 285 6.33 -35.19 1.04
CA ALA A 285 6.58 -36.33 0.15
C ALA A 285 5.77 -37.62 0.49
N LYS A 286 5.25 -37.71 1.73
CA LYS A 286 4.39 -38.82 2.18
C LYS A 286 2.89 -38.51 2.06
N GLY A 287 2.50 -37.41 1.42
CA GLY A 287 1.10 -36.99 1.25
C GLY A 287 0.48 -36.39 2.53
N LYS A 288 1.25 -36.13 3.60
CA LYS A 288 0.74 -35.52 4.81
C LYS A 288 0.59 -33.99 4.62
N PRO A 289 -0.55 -33.39 5.01
CA PRO A 289 -0.74 -31.94 4.94
C PRO A 289 0.32 -31.18 5.74
N LEU A 290 0.88 -30.12 5.14
CA LEU A 290 1.85 -29.24 5.81
C LEU A 290 1.14 -28.13 6.60
N TYR A 291 -0.07 -27.75 6.22
CA TYR A 291 -0.84 -26.68 6.83
C TYR A 291 -2.29 -27.11 7.09
N PRO A 292 -2.53 -28.11 7.96
CA PRO A 292 -3.85 -28.78 8.03
C PRO A 292 -4.99 -27.83 8.39
N VAL A 293 -4.81 -26.91 9.33
CA VAL A 293 -5.85 -25.94 9.72
C VAL A 293 -6.12 -24.94 8.60
N LEU A 294 -5.07 -24.37 8.03
CA LEU A 294 -5.18 -23.42 6.92
C LEU A 294 -5.86 -24.07 5.69
N MET A 295 -5.47 -25.30 5.38
CA MET A 295 -6.04 -26.04 4.24
C MET A 295 -7.52 -26.30 4.44
N ALA A 296 -7.96 -26.71 5.63
CA ALA A 296 -9.36 -26.93 5.93
C ALA A 296 -10.21 -25.64 5.75
N GLU A 297 -9.70 -24.50 6.21
CA GLU A 297 -10.37 -23.21 6.04
C GLU A 297 -10.43 -22.80 4.54
N LEU A 298 -9.32 -22.96 3.82
CA LEU A 298 -9.26 -22.61 2.40
C LEU A 298 -10.11 -23.55 1.53
N ASP A 299 -10.18 -24.85 1.86
CA ASP A 299 -11.04 -25.80 1.18
C ASP A 299 -12.52 -25.42 1.36
N ALA A 300 -12.94 -25.08 2.58
CA ALA A 300 -14.30 -24.60 2.86
C ALA A 300 -14.64 -23.32 2.08
N ILE A 301 -13.73 -22.35 2.06
CA ILE A 301 -13.92 -21.10 1.31
C ILE A 301 -14.01 -21.37 -0.19
N LYS A 302 -13.14 -22.24 -0.73
CA LYS A 302 -13.12 -22.58 -2.15
C LYS A 302 -14.35 -23.37 -2.57
N ALA A 303 -14.88 -24.24 -1.72
CA ALA A 303 -16.13 -24.98 -1.98
C ALA A 303 -17.31 -24.03 -2.22
N LEU A 304 -17.36 -22.92 -1.50
CA LEU A 304 -18.38 -21.88 -1.70
C LEU A 304 -18.16 -21.04 -2.97
N ARG A 305 -16.91 -20.95 -3.45
CA ARG A 305 -16.49 -20.10 -4.58
C ARG A 305 -15.36 -20.77 -5.35
N PRO A 306 -15.67 -21.80 -6.15
CA PRO A 306 -14.65 -22.64 -6.79
C PRO A 306 -13.79 -21.90 -7.83
N THR A 307 -14.34 -20.86 -8.45
CA THR A 307 -13.67 -20.08 -9.51
C THR A 307 -13.95 -18.59 -9.36
N GLY A 308 -13.01 -17.78 -9.80
CA GLY A 308 -13.16 -16.34 -9.94
C GLY A 308 -13.18 -15.55 -8.61
N GLY A 309 -12.44 -14.49 -8.59
CA GLY A 309 -12.45 -13.53 -7.51
C GLY A 309 -11.64 -13.92 -6.26
N LEU A 310 -11.63 -13.00 -5.30
CA LEU A 310 -10.83 -13.10 -4.09
C LEU A 310 -11.29 -14.22 -3.18
N MET A 311 -10.32 -14.97 -2.64
CA MET A 311 -10.56 -15.99 -1.61
C MET A 311 -11.11 -15.33 -0.33
N LEU A 312 -10.49 -14.26 0.14
CA LEU A 312 -10.89 -13.59 1.36
C LEU A 312 -11.72 -12.34 1.04
N ARG A 313 -12.99 -12.39 1.40
CA ARG A 313 -13.92 -11.26 1.31
C ARG A 313 -14.45 -10.94 2.70
N ARG A 314 -15.01 -9.75 2.87
CA ARG A 314 -15.64 -9.37 4.13
C ARG A 314 -16.78 -10.32 4.41
N ASP A 315 -16.77 -10.89 5.62
CA ASP A 315 -17.74 -11.91 6.02
C ASP A 315 -19.16 -11.38 5.89
N GLY A 316 -20.06 -12.24 5.45
CA GLY A 316 -21.46 -11.90 5.18
C GLY A 316 -21.67 -10.99 3.95
N SER A 317 -20.63 -10.70 3.17
CA SER A 317 -20.74 -9.84 1.99
C SER A 317 -19.87 -10.30 0.82
N SER A 318 -20.17 -9.81 -0.39
CA SER A 318 -19.31 -9.98 -1.56
C SER A 318 -18.18 -8.92 -1.64
N LEU A 319 -18.11 -7.98 -0.71
CA LEU A 319 -17.19 -6.86 -0.74
C LEU A 319 -15.76 -7.29 -0.39
N PRO A 320 -14.75 -6.69 -1.05
CA PRO A 320 -13.36 -6.91 -0.67
C PRO A 320 -13.02 -6.24 0.67
N TRP A 321 -11.92 -6.68 1.28
CA TRP A 321 -11.37 -6.05 2.47
C TRP A 321 -10.67 -4.70 2.19
N PHE A 322 -10.32 -4.43 0.94
CA PHE A 322 -9.66 -3.19 0.55
C PHE A 322 -10.65 -2.17 -0.01
N GLY A 323 -10.30 -0.91 0.11
CA GLY A 323 -11.03 0.23 -0.45
C GLY A 323 -10.37 0.80 -1.70
N LYS A 324 -10.74 2.04 -2.04
CA LYS A 324 -10.17 2.77 -3.19
C LYS A 324 -8.64 2.73 -3.18
N GLY A 325 -8.05 2.39 -4.31
CA GLY A 325 -6.60 2.28 -4.47
C GLY A 325 -5.96 1.16 -3.64
N GLU A 326 -6.70 0.06 -3.42
CA GLU A 326 -6.24 -1.13 -2.70
C GLU A 326 -5.81 -0.87 -1.25
N MET A 327 -6.40 0.15 -0.61
CA MET A 327 -6.10 0.50 0.78
C MET A 327 -6.76 -0.47 1.77
N LEU A 328 -5.97 -1.03 2.68
CA LEU A 328 -6.40 -2.01 3.68
C LEU A 328 -6.88 -1.37 5.00
N THR A 329 -7.45 -0.17 4.94
CA THR A 329 -7.92 0.58 6.11
C THR A 329 -8.96 -0.22 6.93
N GLN A 330 -9.80 -1.01 6.26
CA GLN A 330 -10.80 -1.85 6.95
C GLN A 330 -10.15 -2.99 7.73
N VAL A 331 -9.15 -3.65 7.14
CA VAL A 331 -8.35 -4.69 7.83
C VAL A 331 -7.78 -4.11 9.12
N GLN A 332 -7.09 -2.98 9.04
CA GLN A 332 -6.46 -2.33 10.19
C GLN A 332 -7.49 -1.91 11.24
N ARG A 333 -8.62 -1.31 10.82
CA ARG A 333 -9.67 -0.86 11.74
C ARG A 333 -10.34 -2.01 12.47
N ILE A 334 -10.68 -3.09 11.77
CA ILE A 334 -11.36 -4.25 12.38
C ILE A 334 -10.37 -5.03 13.25
N SER A 335 -9.14 -5.24 12.78
CA SER A 335 -8.10 -5.89 13.58
C SER A 335 -7.88 -5.19 14.93
N LYS A 336 -7.86 -3.84 14.93
CA LYS A 336 -7.74 -3.09 16.19
C LYS A 336 -8.89 -3.38 17.16
N LYS A 337 -10.13 -3.49 16.64
CA LYS A 337 -11.28 -3.88 17.46
C LYS A 337 -11.15 -5.31 18.03
N VAL A 338 -10.69 -6.25 17.20
CA VAL A 338 -10.49 -7.64 17.60
C VAL A 338 -9.39 -7.74 18.67
N ILE A 339 -8.25 -7.04 18.48
CA ILE A 339 -7.14 -6.98 19.44
C ILE A 339 -7.63 -6.51 20.82
N ILE A 340 -8.39 -5.42 20.85
CA ILE A 340 -8.97 -4.89 22.10
C ILE A 340 -9.95 -5.90 22.72
N ALA A 341 -10.84 -6.47 21.92
CA ALA A 341 -11.85 -7.43 22.42
C ALA A 341 -11.23 -8.76 22.89
N ALA A 342 -10.07 -9.14 22.36
CA ALA A 342 -9.32 -10.31 22.79
C ALA A 342 -8.42 -10.04 24.01
N GLY A 343 -8.39 -8.81 24.54
CA GLY A 343 -7.51 -8.44 25.66
C GLY A 343 -6.01 -8.50 25.32
N LEU A 344 -5.65 -8.41 24.04
CA LEU A 344 -4.27 -8.49 23.58
C LEU A 344 -3.55 -7.14 23.70
N ARG A 345 -2.21 -7.18 23.66
CA ARG A 345 -1.34 -6.01 23.76
C ARG A 345 -1.74 -4.94 22.72
N SER A 346 -1.86 -3.71 23.17
CA SER A 346 -2.40 -2.60 22.35
C SER A 346 -1.51 -2.17 21.20
N GLU A 347 -0.22 -2.46 21.26
CA GLU A 347 0.78 -2.18 20.21
C GLU A 347 0.68 -3.14 19.03
N LEU A 348 0.04 -4.30 19.19
CA LEU A 348 -0.14 -5.24 18.08
C LEU A 348 -0.99 -4.66 16.96
N THR A 349 -0.67 -5.08 15.76
CA THR A 349 -1.38 -4.73 14.53
C THR A 349 -1.67 -6.01 13.74
N PHE A 350 -2.46 -5.94 12.68
CA PHE A 350 -2.70 -7.13 11.84
C PHE A 350 -1.40 -7.75 11.32
N THR A 351 -0.41 -6.94 10.93
CA THR A 351 0.89 -7.43 10.47
C THR A 351 1.66 -8.21 11.53
N SER A 352 1.42 -7.92 12.82
CA SER A 352 2.03 -8.65 13.94
C SER A 352 1.61 -10.12 13.97
N PHE A 353 0.35 -10.41 13.61
CA PHE A 353 -0.21 -11.78 13.54
C PHE A 353 0.08 -12.50 12.22
N GLY A 354 0.68 -11.83 11.26
CA GLY A 354 1.04 -12.41 9.99
C GLY A 354 2.55 -12.59 9.86
N ARG A 355 3.13 -11.88 8.89
CA ARG A 355 4.52 -12.02 8.50
C ARG A 355 5.54 -11.78 9.63
N HIS A 356 5.28 -10.85 10.57
CA HIS A 356 6.22 -10.59 11.67
C HIS A 356 6.27 -11.76 12.65
N GLY A 357 5.14 -12.17 13.20
CA GLY A 357 5.08 -13.30 14.12
C GLY A 357 5.51 -14.61 13.49
N GLY A 358 4.96 -14.93 12.30
CA GLY A 358 5.31 -16.16 11.59
C GLY A 358 6.79 -16.26 11.20
N THR A 359 7.45 -15.13 10.85
CA THR A 359 8.90 -15.15 10.56
C THR A 359 9.73 -15.35 11.83
N THR A 360 9.35 -14.70 12.94
CA THR A 360 10.00 -14.90 14.23
C THR A 360 9.87 -16.35 14.68
N GLU A 361 8.69 -16.92 14.65
CA GLU A 361 8.44 -18.32 15.00
C GLU A 361 9.22 -19.29 14.08
N ALA A 362 9.19 -19.08 12.77
CA ALA A 362 9.93 -19.92 11.83
C ALA A 362 11.44 -19.87 12.08
N SER A 363 11.98 -18.69 12.45
CA SER A 363 13.38 -18.54 12.84
C SER A 363 13.71 -19.29 14.12
N THR A 364 12.88 -19.16 15.17
CA THR A 364 13.08 -19.85 16.45
C THR A 364 12.88 -21.35 16.32
N SER A 365 12.03 -21.80 15.40
CA SER A 365 11.88 -23.22 15.03
C SER A 365 13.09 -23.80 14.28
N GLY A 366 14.11 -23.00 14.00
CA GLY A 366 15.38 -23.46 13.45
C GLY A 366 15.44 -23.47 11.92
N LEU A 367 14.57 -22.78 11.22
CA LEU A 367 14.72 -22.59 9.78
C LEU A 367 16.00 -21.79 9.50
N THR A 368 16.75 -22.24 8.50
CA THR A 368 17.94 -21.53 8.04
C THR A 368 17.54 -20.21 7.36
N GLU A 369 18.47 -19.28 7.29
CA GLU A 369 18.28 -18.01 6.59
C GLU A 369 17.82 -18.20 5.13
N THR A 370 18.42 -19.18 4.43
CA THR A 370 18.03 -19.52 3.05
C THR A 370 16.58 -20.02 2.97
N GLN A 371 16.16 -20.87 3.91
CA GLN A 371 14.77 -21.36 3.96
C GLN A 371 13.77 -20.24 4.25
N LEU A 372 14.09 -19.36 5.19
CA LEU A 372 13.30 -18.17 5.50
C LEU A 372 13.16 -17.27 4.28
N MET A 373 14.28 -16.97 3.60
CA MET A 373 14.29 -16.13 2.41
C MET A 373 13.43 -16.70 1.30
N GLN A 374 13.51 -18.00 1.04
CA GLN A 374 12.69 -18.70 0.04
C GLN A 374 11.22 -18.64 0.41
N LYS A 375 10.86 -19.06 1.62
CA LYS A 375 9.47 -19.10 2.10
C LYS A 375 8.82 -17.71 2.12
N GLY A 376 9.53 -16.71 2.62
CA GLY A 376 9.04 -15.34 2.71
C GLY A 376 9.27 -14.51 1.44
N GLN A 377 9.90 -15.07 0.40
CA GLN A 377 10.22 -14.40 -0.86
C GLN A 377 10.98 -13.07 -0.65
N TRP A 378 12.01 -13.08 0.20
CA TRP A 378 12.91 -11.94 0.35
C TRP A 378 14.05 -12.00 -0.66
N SER A 379 14.35 -10.84 -1.25
CA SER A 379 15.46 -10.70 -2.20
C SER A 379 16.81 -10.40 -1.52
N SER A 380 16.80 -10.11 -0.22
CA SER A 380 18.02 -9.84 0.56
C SER A 380 17.82 -10.14 2.04
N THR A 381 18.92 -10.51 2.72
CA THR A 381 18.97 -10.72 4.17
C THR A 381 18.64 -9.46 4.95
N ALA A 382 19.10 -8.30 4.48
CA ALA A 382 18.79 -7.01 5.09
C ALA A 382 17.27 -6.70 5.08
N ALA A 383 16.55 -7.12 4.04
CA ALA A 383 15.09 -6.97 3.99
C ALA A 383 14.37 -7.96 4.92
N MET A 384 14.95 -9.13 5.16
CA MET A 384 14.42 -10.14 6.08
C MET A 384 14.68 -9.74 7.54
N ALA A 385 15.85 -9.16 7.83
CA ALA A 385 16.27 -8.79 9.19
C ALA A 385 15.24 -7.92 9.94
N HIS A 386 14.45 -7.13 9.23
CA HIS A 386 13.36 -6.34 9.82
C HIS A 386 12.21 -7.17 10.41
N TYR A 387 12.17 -8.48 10.15
CA TYR A 387 11.17 -9.41 10.64
C TYR A 387 11.72 -10.40 11.67
N LEU A 388 13.03 -10.36 11.91
CA LEU A 388 13.70 -11.15 12.94
C LEU A 388 13.79 -10.30 14.21
N HIS A 389 13.25 -10.82 15.28
CA HIS A 389 13.28 -10.16 16.58
C HIS A 389 14.21 -10.90 17.51
N ASP A 390 14.79 -10.18 18.43
CA ASP A 390 15.65 -10.74 19.45
C ASP A 390 14.79 -11.60 20.39
N ASP A 391 15.16 -12.87 20.56
CA ASP A 391 14.38 -13.83 21.32
C ASP A 391 15.33 -14.61 22.24
N ASP A 392 15.13 -14.49 23.53
CA ASP A 392 15.97 -15.15 24.52
C ASP A 392 15.80 -16.68 24.50
N GLU A 393 14.62 -17.20 24.12
CA GLU A 393 14.41 -18.63 23.95
C GLU A 393 15.23 -19.17 22.79
N ALA A 394 15.30 -18.46 21.66
CA ALA A 394 16.15 -18.82 20.52
C ALA A 394 17.64 -18.83 20.92
N LYS A 395 18.08 -17.87 21.74
CA LYS A 395 19.47 -17.82 22.25
C LYS A 395 19.76 -19.01 23.15
N GLN A 396 18.85 -19.37 24.04
CA GLN A 396 18.96 -20.54 24.92
C GLN A 396 19.01 -21.83 24.10
N ASP A 397 18.13 -22.03 23.15
CA ASP A 397 18.11 -23.17 22.24
C ASP A 397 19.40 -23.32 21.44
N ALA A 398 19.91 -22.23 20.90
CA ALA A 398 21.20 -22.22 20.20
C ALA A 398 22.34 -22.68 21.12
N GLN A 399 22.38 -22.23 22.36
CA GLN A 399 23.36 -22.63 23.32
C GLN A 399 23.23 -24.12 23.74
N MET A 400 21.99 -24.59 23.93
CA MET A 400 21.73 -26.00 24.23
C MET A 400 22.14 -26.92 23.07
N LYS A 401 21.92 -26.56 21.83
CA LYS A 401 22.40 -27.28 20.65
C LYS A 401 23.96 -27.39 20.65
N ARG A 402 24.66 -26.31 21.01
CA ARG A 402 26.13 -26.31 21.14
C ARG A 402 26.60 -27.24 22.25
N ILE A 403 25.93 -27.21 23.42
CA ILE A 403 26.25 -28.10 24.55
C ILE A 403 26.09 -29.57 24.13
N LYS A 404 24.92 -29.92 23.53
CA LYS A 404 24.66 -31.28 23.05
C LYS A 404 25.72 -31.76 22.02
N ARG A 405 26.10 -30.89 21.09
CA ARG A 405 27.14 -31.20 20.09
C ARG A 405 28.51 -31.47 20.76
N ARG A 406 28.89 -30.61 21.71
CA ARG A 406 30.14 -30.78 22.45
C ARG A 406 30.17 -32.10 23.24
N ALA A 407 29.09 -32.45 23.93
CA ALA A 407 28.94 -33.71 24.66
C ALA A 407 29.03 -34.94 23.73
N LYS A 408 28.43 -34.85 22.52
CA LYS A 408 28.54 -35.91 21.51
C LYS A 408 29.98 -36.10 21.03
N LEU A 409 30.71 -35.02 20.76
CA LEU A 409 32.09 -35.04 20.32
C LEU A 409 33.03 -35.60 21.43
N ALA A 410 32.80 -35.23 22.69
CA ALA A 410 33.56 -35.76 23.82
C ALA A 410 33.36 -37.29 24.00
N LYS A 411 32.10 -37.78 23.86
CA LYS A 411 31.83 -39.23 23.86
C LYS A 411 32.52 -39.96 22.71
N GLN A 412 32.55 -39.39 21.52
CA GLN A 412 33.26 -39.98 20.37
C GLN A 412 34.79 -39.99 20.53
N ALA A 413 35.34 -38.98 21.19
CA ALA A 413 36.79 -38.95 21.50
C ALA A 413 37.18 -39.93 22.60
N ALA A 414 36.27 -40.26 23.55
CA ALA A 414 36.53 -41.22 24.63
C ALA A 414 36.41 -42.69 24.19
N VAL A 415 35.91 -42.96 22.99
CA VAL A 415 35.73 -44.30 22.41
C VAL A 415 36.87 -44.64 21.43
N LYS A 416 37.73 -43.69 21.11
CA LYS A 416 39.00 -43.89 20.39
C LYS A 416 40.15 -43.99 21.34
#